data_71ee85184345670799658d14aa81e427
#
_entry.id   71ee85184345670799658d14aa81e427
#
_cell.length_a   1.000
_cell.length_b   1.000
_cell.length_c   1.000
_cell.angle_alpha   90.00
_cell.angle_beta   90.00
_cell.angle_gamma   90.00
#
_symmetry.space_group_name_H-M   'P 1'
#
loop_
_entity.id
_entity.type
_entity.pdbx_description
1 polymer ?
#
loop_
_entity_poly.entity_id
_entity_poly.type
_entity_poly.pdbx_seq_one_letter_code
_entity_poly.pdbx_strand_id
1 'polypeptide(L)'
;TGVLATQTGSEFAPQLGEGDFAVQQMRSPSTGLEQSLRMQENTEKLLLKEFPEIKAIFARTGTAEVATDVMPPNISDGVVLLKPHDEWPDPKQTIDELRQRMITFLATLPGNNSEFSQPIELRFNELISGVRSDVGVKLFGDDMEILNREANKISQKINSISGATAVNVEQTSGLPLLNVEVDKSRAAQYGLSVRAIQDLVATSVGGQNVGTILQGDKRFDFVIRLDESQRSPEQLAVLPIQLPNGGLVQ
;
A
#
# COMPACT_ATOMS: atom_id res chain seq x y z
N THR A 1 14.77 22.86 39.47
CA THR A 1 13.72 21.94 38.95
C THR A 1 12.82 22.62 37.92
N GLY A 2 12.47 23.93 38.08
CA GLY A 2 11.60 24.66 37.14
C GLY A 2 12.20 24.89 35.74
N VAL A 3 13.50 25.04 35.60
CA VAL A 3 14.19 25.26 34.32
C VAL A 3 14.24 23.99 33.47
N LEU A 4 14.31 22.81 34.06
CA LEU A 4 14.26 21.54 33.36
C LEU A 4 12.88 21.27 32.77
N ALA A 5 11.80 21.67 33.44
CA ALA A 5 10.42 21.49 32.95
C ALA A 5 10.08 22.36 31.74
N THR A 6 10.80 23.48 31.51
CA THR A 6 10.60 24.32 30.30
C THR A 6 11.42 23.86 29.10
N GLN A 7 12.31 22.88 29.25
CA GLN A 7 13.14 22.30 28.22
C GLN A 7 12.67 20.90 27.77
N THR A 8 11.74 20.30 28.50
CA THR A 8 11.12 19.03 28.12
C THR A 8 9.96 19.32 27.18
N GLY A 9 10.04 18.80 25.96
CA GLY A 9 8.89 18.74 25.06
C GLY A 9 7.76 17.89 25.66
N SER A 10 6.54 18.13 25.23
CA SER A 10 5.40 17.24 25.53
C SER A 10 5.05 16.45 24.30
N GLU A 11 5.08 15.14 24.37
CA GLU A 11 4.51 14.25 23.35
C GLU A 11 3.05 13.96 23.70
N PHE A 12 2.21 13.92 22.67
CA PHE A 12 0.77 13.64 22.84
C PHE A 12 0.52 12.19 23.25
N ALA A 13 1.35 11.27 22.75
CA ALA A 13 1.34 9.88 23.14
C ALA A 13 2.79 9.40 23.34
N PRO A 14 3.07 8.60 24.39
CA PRO A 14 4.40 8.03 24.55
C PRO A 14 4.71 7.10 23.40
N GLN A 15 5.90 7.20 22.81
CA GLN A 15 6.38 6.25 21.83
C GLN A 15 6.55 4.89 22.49
N LEU A 16 5.81 3.89 22.00
CA LEU A 16 5.97 2.51 22.42
C LEU A 16 7.12 1.88 21.64
N GLY A 17 8.14 1.38 22.32
CA GLY A 17 9.18 0.59 21.65
C GLY A 17 8.62 -0.78 21.26
N GLU A 18 8.17 -0.93 20.02
CA GLU A 18 7.50 -2.15 19.54
C GLU A 18 8.47 -3.24 19.10
N GLY A 19 9.75 -2.88 18.95
CA GLY A 19 10.78 -3.83 18.54
C GLY A 19 10.85 -4.12 17.04
N ASP A 20 9.83 -3.75 16.27
CA ASP A 20 9.75 -3.97 14.82
C ASP A 20 9.49 -2.65 14.07
N PHE A 21 9.74 -2.62 12.75
CA PHE A 21 9.46 -1.44 11.94
C PHE A 21 8.36 -1.72 10.90
N ALA A 22 7.48 -0.75 10.73
CA ALA A 22 6.64 -0.62 9.55
C ALA A 22 7.35 0.29 8.54
N VAL A 23 7.47 -0.16 7.31
CA VAL A 23 8.19 0.57 6.24
C VAL A 23 7.29 0.69 5.03
N GLN A 24 6.90 1.91 4.69
CA GLN A 24 6.25 2.19 3.42
C GLN A 24 7.28 2.60 2.39
N GLN A 25 7.20 2.04 1.20
CA GLN A 25 8.02 2.44 0.06
C GLN A 25 7.14 2.99 -1.06
N MET A 26 7.41 4.22 -1.44
CA MET A 26 6.74 4.93 -2.53
C MET A 26 7.69 5.11 -3.69
N ARG A 27 7.25 4.75 -4.88
CA ARG A 27 7.98 4.88 -6.12
C ARG A 27 7.30 5.92 -7.02
N SER A 28 7.90 6.21 -8.18
CA SER A 28 7.25 7.08 -9.17
C SER A 28 5.83 6.56 -9.48
N PRO A 29 4.82 7.45 -9.59
CA PRO A 29 3.46 7.07 -9.99
C PRO A 29 3.37 6.31 -11.32
N SER A 30 4.39 6.47 -12.19
CA SER A 30 4.50 5.74 -13.46
C SER A 30 5.04 4.31 -13.33
N THR A 31 5.43 3.88 -12.12
CA THR A 31 5.98 2.54 -11.89
C THR A 31 4.85 1.51 -11.85
N GLY A 32 4.84 0.58 -12.80
CA GLY A 32 3.88 -0.52 -12.82
C GLY A 32 4.14 -1.57 -11.73
N LEU A 33 3.16 -2.44 -11.49
CA LEU A 33 3.19 -3.44 -10.41
C LEU A 33 4.39 -4.37 -10.52
N GLU A 34 4.66 -4.92 -11.70
CA GLU A 34 5.77 -5.86 -11.90
C GLU A 34 7.14 -5.22 -11.59
N GLN A 35 7.35 -3.97 -12.02
CA GLN A 35 8.56 -3.24 -11.70
C GLN A 35 8.65 -2.92 -10.21
N SER A 36 7.54 -2.56 -9.58
CA SER A 36 7.47 -2.31 -8.14
C SER A 36 7.82 -3.55 -7.32
N LEU A 37 7.32 -4.72 -7.72
CA LEU A 37 7.65 -6.01 -7.11
C LEU A 37 9.14 -6.31 -7.21
N ARG A 38 9.74 -6.16 -8.41
CA ARG A 38 11.19 -6.36 -8.60
C ARG A 38 12.03 -5.42 -7.74
N MET A 39 11.62 -4.15 -7.64
CA MET A 39 12.31 -3.17 -6.80
C MET A 39 12.17 -3.52 -5.31
N GLN A 40 10.97 -3.96 -4.88
CA GLN A 40 10.70 -4.39 -3.51
C GLN A 40 11.56 -5.58 -3.12
N GLU A 41 11.55 -6.65 -3.92
CA GLU A 41 12.37 -7.85 -3.68
C GLU A 41 13.87 -7.52 -3.60
N ASN A 42 14.35 -6.64 -4.48
CA ASN A 42 15.75 -6.21 -4.45
C ASN A 42 16.07 -5.46 -3.16
N THR A 43 15.19 -4.55 -2.73
CA THR A 43 15.37 -3.81 -1.49
C THR A 43 15.38 -4.74 -0.28
N GLU A 44 14.46 -5.72 -0.21
CA GLU A 44 14.42 -6.71 0.88
C GLU A 44 15.70 -7.56 0.93
N LYS A 45 16.20 -8.03 -0.23
CA LYS A 45 17.45 -8.77 -0.31
C LYS A 45 18.65 -7.96 0.17
N LEU A 46 18.68 -6.67 -0.19
CA LEU A 46 19.76 -5.78 0.24
C LEU A 46 19.69 -5.49 1.74
N LEU A 47 18.50 -5.25 2.28
CA LEU A 47 18.30 -5.04 3.72
C LEU A 47 18.70 -6.28 4.53
N LEU A 48 18.27 -7.47 4.14
CA LEU A 48 18.62 -8.72 4.82
C LEU A 48 20.14 -9.01 4.77
N LYS A 49 20.82 -8.55 3.71
CA LYS A 49 22.27 -8.69 3.59
C LYS A 49 23.05 -7.72 4.46
N GLU A 50 22.58 -6.46 4.53
CA GLU A 50 23.30 -5.37 5.20
C GLU A 50 23.03 -5.31 6.70
N PHE A 51 21.85 -5.75 7.13
CA PHE A 51 21.38 -5.63 8.52
C PHE A 51 21.15 -7.01 9.15
N PRO A 52 22.15 -7.59 9.79
CA PRO A 52 22.04 -8.89 10.46
C PRO A 52 21.06 -8.89 11.65
N GLU A 53 20.65 -7.72 12.12
CA GLU A 53 19.62 -7.52 13.14
C GLU A 53 18.23 -7.93 12.65
N ILE A 54 18.02 -8.00 11.33
CA ILE A 54 16.73 -8.36 10.73
C ILE A 54 16.52 -9.87 10.80
N LYS A 55 15.35 -10.27 11.29
CA LYS A 55 14.89 -11.66 11.30
C LYS A 55 14.17 -12.02 10.00
N ALA A 56 13.26 -11.17 9.56
CA ALA A 56 12.46 -11.36 8.34
C ALA A 56 11.91 -10.02 7.85
N ILE A 57 11.63 -9.95 6.55
CA ILE A 57 10.92 -8.83 5.93
C ILE A 57 9.80 -9.42 5.09
N PHE A 58 8.65 -8.78 5.09
CA PHE A 58 7.57 -9.06 4.15
C PHE A 58 6.85 -7.76 3.81
N ALA A 59 6.38 -7.66 2.58
CA ALA A 59 5.65 -6.49 2.12
C ALA A 59 4.49 -6.87 1.20
N ARG A 60 3.48 -6.00 1.20
CA ARG A 60 2.40 -6.00 0.23
C ARG A 60 2.66 -4.86 -0.75
N THR A 61 2.61 -5.15 -2.04
CA THR A 61 2.77 -4.15 -3.11
C THR A 61 1.48 -4.06 -3.93
N GLY A 62 0.96 -2.86 -4.06
CA GLY A 62 -0.29 -2.63 -4.79
C GLY A 62 -1.53 -3.21 -4.10
N THR A 63 -2.65 -3.20 -4.82
CA THR A 63 -3.95 -3.66 -4.32
C THR A 63 -3.99 -5.19 -4.26
N ALA A 64 -4.51 -5.74 -3.17
CA ALA A 64 -4.79 -7.17 -3.06
C ALA A 64 -5.87 -7.61 -4.07
N GLU A 65 -5.91 -8.90 -4.40
CA GLU A 65 -6.90 -9.47 -5.34
C GLU A 65 -8.35 -9.24 -4.86
N VAL A 66 -8.57 -9.32 -3.55
CA VAL A 66 -9.83 -8.86 -2.93
C VAL A 66 -9.56 -7.47 -2.37
N ALA A 67 -9.99 -6.46 -3.12
CA ALA A 67 -9.71 -5.06 -2.83
C ALA A 67 -10.52 -4.53 -1.64
N THR A 68 -10.13 -4.90 -0.43
CA THR A 68 -10.64 -4.28 0.80
C THR A 68 -9.92 -2.96 1.12
N ASP A 69 -8.72 -2.80 0.57
CA ASP A 69 -7.87 -1.62 0.74
C ASP A 69 -7.13 -1.38 -0.59
N VAL A 70 -7.49 -0.30 -1.26
CA VAL A 70 -6.97 0.05 -2.59
C VAL A 70 -5.65 0.78 -2.43
N MET A 71 -4.58 0.20 -2.95
CA MET A 71 -3.23 0.79 -2.92
C MET A 71 -2.65 0.88 -4.32
N PRO A 72 -2.07 2.02 -4.72
CA PRO A 72 -1.42 2.16 -6.03
C PRO A 72 -0.32 1.13 -6.25
N PRO A 73 -0.07 0.68 -7.50
CA PRO A 73 0.92 -0.35 -7.80
C PRO A 73 2.36 0.06 -7.50
N ASN A 74 2.63 1.35 -7.37
CA ASN A 74 3.95 1.92 -7.04
C ASN A 74 4.23 2.01 -5.53
N ILE A 75 3.28 1.62 -4.68
CA ILE A 75 3.42 1.65 -3.22
C ILE A 75 3.56 0.23 -2.66
N SER A 76 4.43 0.09 -1.67
CA SER A 76 4.57 -1.14 -0.89
C SER A 76 4.50 -0.82 0.60
N ASP A 77 3.67 -1.55 1.33
CA ASP A 77 3.62 -1.53 2.80
C ASP A 77 4.31 -2.79 3.32
N GLY A 78 5.38 -2.61 4.08
CA GLY A 78 6.20 -3.69 4.59
C GLY A 78 6.34 -3.66 6.11
N VAL A 79 6.69 -4.82 6.65
CA VAL A 79 7.08 -4.98 8.05
C VAL A 79 8.47 -5.61 8.08
N VAL A 80 9.35 -5.03 8.86
CA VAL A 80 10.68 -5.52 9.14
C VAL A 80 10.68 -6.07 10.56
N LEU A 81 10.71 -7.38 10.68
CA LEU A 81 10.81 -8.07 11.98
C LEU A 81 12.26 -8.13 12.40
N LEU A 82 12.54 -7.68 13.61
CA LEU A 82 13.87 -7.72 14.18
C LEU A 82 14.10 -9.01 14.99
N LYS A 83 15.35 -9.37 15.13
CA LYS A 83 15.78 -10.41 16.08
C LYS A 83 15.71 -9.86 17.50
N PRO A 84 15.61 -10.74 18.52
CA PRO A 84 15.80 -10.34 19.90
C PRO A 84 17.08 -9.52 20.05
N HIS A 85 17.05 -8.48 20.87
CA HIS A 85 18.13 -7.50 20.98
C HIS A 85 19.47 -8.13 21.46
N ASP A 86 19.42 -9.21 22.23
CA ASP A 86 20.56 -9.99 22.67
C ASP A 86 21.24 -10.82 21.56
N GLU A 87 20.57 -10.98 20.41
CA GLU A 87 21.13 -11.61 19.21
C GLU A 87 21.74 -10.60 18.23
N TRP A 88 21.73 -9.30 18.55
CA TRP A 88 22.29 -8.28 17.67
C TRP A 88 23.82 -8.30 17.70
N PRO A 89 24.51 -7.98 16.58
CA PRO A 89 25.96 -7.91 16.54
C PRO A 89 26.57 -6.92 17.52
N ASP A 90 25.87 -5.81 17.75
CA ASP A 90 26.18 -4.84 18.80
C ASP A 90 25.03 -4.74 19.80
N PRO A 91 25.13 -5.39 20.98
CA PRO A 91 24.07 -5.32 22.00
C PRO A 91 23.88 -3.93 22.64
N LYS A 92 24.74 -2.96 22.33
CA LYS A 92 24.62 -1.58 22.83
C LYS A 92 23.88 -0.68 21.84
N GLN A 93 23.73 -1.11 20.59
CA GLN A 93 23.03 -0.36 19.58
C GLN A 93 21.55 -0.21 19.94
N THR A 94 21.04 1.00 19.91
CA THR A 94 19.61 1.28 20.15
C THR A 94 18.78 1.02 18.90
N ILE A 95 17.47 0.80 19.08
CA ILE A 95 16.50 0.66 17.97
C ILE A 95 16.52 1.92 17.09
N ASP A 96 16.63 3.10 17.68
CA ASP A 96 16.69 4.36 16.94
C ASP A 96 17.96 4.49 16.08
N GLU A 97 19.10 4.07 16.59
CA GLU A 97 20.34 4.04 15.81
C GLU A 97 20.24 3.05 14.63
N LEU A 98 19.64 1.88 14.85
CA LEU A 98 19.37 0.93 13.79
C LEU A 98 18.43 1.54 12.73
N ARG A 99 17.34 2.16 13.17
CA ARG A 99 16.39 2.86 12.29
C ARG A 99 17.10 3.92 11.43
N GLN A 100 17.93 4.76 12.01
CA GLN A 100 18.67 5.80 11.28
C GLN A 100 19.66 5.20 10.26
N ARG A 101 20.34 4.10 10.60
CA ARG A 101 21.20 3.37 9.67
C ARG A 101 20.40 2.85 8.48
N MET A 102 19.23 2.26 8.73
CA MET A 102 18.35 1.74 7.67
C MET A 102 17.81 2.86 6.79
N ILE A 103 17.35 3.98 7.36
CA ILE A 103 16.92 5.18 6.60
C ILE A 103 18.05 5.67 5.69
N THR A 104 19.26 5.83 6.26
CA THR A 104 20.42 6.29 5.50
C THR A 104 20.76 5.33 4.35
N PHE A 105 20.72 4.02 4.61
CA PHE A 105 20.96 3.00 3.60
C PHE A 105 19.92 3.05 2.48
N LEU A 106 18.63 3.09 2.85
CA LEU A 106 17.55 3.12 1.86
C LEU A 106 17.56 4.40 1.01
N ALA A 107 18.00 5.52 1.57
CA ALA A 107 18.19 6.76 0.81
C ALA A 107 19.25 6.64 -0.30
N THR A 108 20.15 5.66 -0.23
CA THR A 108 21.13 5.37 -1.29
C THR A 108 20.52 4.57 -2.46
N LEU A 109 19.36 3.94 -2.26
CA LEU A 109 18.71 3.13 -3.29
C LEU A 109 17.87 4.01 -4.21
N PRO A 110 18.17 4.05 -5.51
CA PRO A 110 17.46 4.95 -6.42
C PRO A 110 16.00 4.51 -6.63
N GLY A 111 15.11 5.49 -6.79
CA GLY A 111 13.73 5.28 -7.19
C GLY A 111 12.77 4.84 -6.08
N ASN A 112 13.23 4.74 -4.84
CA ASN A 112 12.39 4.50 -3.66
C ASN A 112 12.42 5.72 -2.73
N ASN A 113 11.25 6.13 -2.27
CA ASN A 113 11.10 6.99 -1.12
C ASN A 113 10.56 6.13 0.03
N SER A 114 11.29 6.05 1.13
CA SER A 114 10.98 5.13 2.24
C SER A 114 10.56 5.93 3.46
N GLU A 115 9.45 5.56 4.06
CA GLU A 115 8.93 6.11 5.31
C GLU A 115 8.95 5.01 6.39
N PHE A 116 9.48 5.34 7.56
CA PHE A 116 9.57 4.42 8.69
C PHE A 116 8.63 4.85 9.80
N SER A 117 7.93 3.89 10.34
CA SER A 117 7.11 4.00 11.55
C SER A 117 7.18 2.70 12.34
N GLN A 118 6.46 2.65 13.44
CA GLN A 118 6.25 1.40 14.17
C GLN A 118 4.81 0.90 13.88
N PRO A 119 4.55 -0.41 13.87
CA PRO A 119 3.26 -0.95 13.46
C PRO A 119 2.05 -0.42 14.26
N ILE A 120 2.16 -0.31 15.59
CA ILE A 120 1.07 0.19 16.45
C ILE A 120 0.99 1.72 16.35
N GLU A 121 2.13 2.41 16.36
CA GLU A 121 2.22 3.87 16.19
C GLU A 121 1.55 4.31 14.89
N LEU A 122 1.82 3.60 13.78
CA LEU A 122 1.19 3.83 12.49
C LEU A 122 -0.34 3.76 12.59
N ARG A 123 -0.87 2.68 13.21
CA ARG A 123 -2.30 2.50 13.40
C ARG A 123 -2.93 3.54 14.32
N PHE A 124 -2.21 3.92 15.36
CA PHE A 124 -2.66 4.94 16.30
C PHE A 124 -2.80 6.31 15.60
N ASN A 125 -1.78 6.69 14.82
CA ASN A 125 -1.79 7.94 14.07
C ASN A 125 -2.92 7.96 13.03
N GLU A 126 -3.11 6.87 12.28
CA GLU A 126 -4.22 6.73 11.32
C GLU A 126 -5.59 6.89 11.99
N LEU A 127 -5.80 6.28 13.16
CA LEU A 127 -7.09 6.34 13.86
C LEU A 127 -7.39 7.72 14.45
N ILE A 128 -6.39 8.43 14.95
CA ILE A 128 -6.59 9.73 15.62
C ILE A 128 -6.62 10.88 14.61
N SER A 129 -5.65 10.93 13.71
CA SER A 129 -5.46 12.06 12.80
C SER A 129 -5.81 11.76 11.35
N GLY A 130 -5.99 10.48 11.01
CA GLY A 130 -6.22 10.02 9.65
C GLY A 130 -5.01 10.23 8.73
N VAL A 131 -3.82 10.37 9.30
CA VAL A 131 -2.53 10.44 8.60
C VAL A 131 -1.53 9.52 9.29
N ARG A 132 -0.53 9.05 8.54
CA ARG A 132 0.47 8.09 9.04
C ARG A 132 1.64 8.75 9.78
N SER A 133 1.81 10.07 9.62
CA SER A 133 2.90 10.85 10.16
C SER A 133 2.47 11.66 11.39
N ASP A 134 3.44 12.12 12.19
CA ASP A 134 3.22 12.89 13.41
C ASP A 134 2.52 14.23 13.14
N VAL A 135 2.72 14.80 11.95
CA VAL A 135 2.11 16.07 11.53
C VAL A 135 1.43 15.90 10.18
N GLY A 136 0.12 16.15 10.13
CA GLY A 136 -0.67 16.15 8.90
C GLY A 136 -1.17 17.54 8.54
N VAL A 137 -0.89 17.98 7.31
CA VAL A 137 -1.43 19.21 6.75
C VAL A 137 -2.55 18.86 5.79
N LYS A 138 -3.80 19.21 6.13
CA LYS A 138 -4.98 18.92 5.30
C LYS A 138 -5.37 20.15 4.49
N LEU A 139 -5.47 19.99 3.19
CA LEU A 139 -5.96 20.98 2.24
C LEU A 139 -7.38 20.61 1.81
N PHE A 140 -8.24 21.61 1.72
CA PHE A 140 -9.64 21.44 1.31
C PHE A 140 -9.93 22.32 0.10
N GLY A 141 -10.66 21.79 -0.87
CA GLY A 141 -11.08 22.51 -2.08
C GLY A 141 -11.80 21.55 -3.03
N ASP A 142 -12.42 22.12 -4.06
CA ASP A 142 -13.24 21.38 -5.02
C ASP A 142 -12.43 20.92 -6.25
N ASP A 143 -11.24 21.47 -6.47
CA ASP A 143 -10.40 21.21 -7.63
C ASP A 143 -9.12 20.46 -7.23
N MET A 144 -9.01 19.21 -7.67
CA MET A 144 -7.90 18.31 -7.35
C MET A 144 -6.56 18.77 -7.95
N GLU A 145 -6.55 19.43 -9.13
CA GLU A 145 -5.32 19.91 -9.74
C GLU A 145 -4.75 21.09 -8.95
N ILE A 146 -5.65 21.98 -8.49
CA ILE A 146 -5.27 23.09 -7.63
C ILE A 146 -4.76 22.57 -6.30
N LEU A 147 -5.47 21.62 -5.67
CA LEU A 147 -5.04 21.01 -4.40
C LEU A 147 -3.65 20.39 -4.51
N ASN A 148 -3.38 19.59 -5.55
CA ASN A 148 -2.09 18.97 -5.76
C ASN A 148 -0.96 20.00 -5.96
N ARG A 149 -1.23 21.05 -6.74
CA ARG A 149 -0.26 22.13 -6.96
C ARG A 149 0.08 22.85 -5.66
N GLU A 150 -0.92 23.19 -4.86
CA GLU A 150 -0.71 23.90 -3.58
C GLU A 150 -0.07 22.97 -2.53
N ALA A 151 -0.44 21.69 -2.46
CA ALA A 151 0.20 20.71 -1.61
C ALA A 151 1.70 20.58 -1.90
N ASN A 152 2.09 20.53 -3.17
CA ASN A 152 3.49 20.49 -3.56
C ASN A 152 4.26 21.77 -3.17
N LYS A 153 3.65 22.95 -3.26
CA LYS A 153 4.27 24.20 -2.78
C LYS A 153 4.47 24.20 -1.27
N ILE A 154 3.47 23.69 -0.52
CA ILE A 154 3.55 23.58 0.93
C ILE A 154 4.64 22.58 1.31
N SER A 155 4.70 21.43 0.67
CA SER A 155 5.74 20.41 0.89
C SER A 155 7.15 21.00 0.68
N GLN A 156 7.37 21.74 -0.40
CA GLN A 156 8.65 22.42 -0.65
C GLN A 156 9.02 23.41 0.47
N LYS A 157 8.01 24.15 0.96
CA LYS A 157 8.20 25.11 2.07
C LYS A 157 8.55 24.38 3.38
N ILE A 158 7.83 23.31 3.72
CA ILE A 158 8.08 22.50 4.93
C ILE A 158 9.48 21.85 4.86
N ASN A 159 9.86 21.29 3.71
CA ASN A 159 11.19 20.71 3.51
C ASN A 159 12.35 21.71 3.72
N SER A 160 12.09 23.02 3.61
CA SER A 160 13.08 24.06 3.90
C SER A 160 13.21 24.41 5.39
N ILE A 161 12.36 23.85 6.25
CA ILE A 161 12.36 24.11 7.68
C ILE A 161 13.32 23.12 8.37
N SER A 162 14.21 23.66 9.19
CA SER A 162 15.13 22.80 9.98
C SER A 162 14.35 21.92 10.94
N GLY A 163 14.61 20.60 10.92
CA GLY A 163 13.91 19.61 11.72
C GLY A 163 12.74 18.92 11.03
N ALA A 164 12.31 19.41 9.86
CA ALA A 164 11.34 18.67 9.03
C ALA A 164 12.06 17.52 8.32
N THR A 165 11.50 16.31 8.47
CA THR A 165 12.01 15.10 7.82
C THR A 165 10.86 14.38 7.12
N ALA A 166 11.15 13.65 6.04
CA ALA A 166 10.21 12.79 5.34
C ALA A 166 8.86 13.45 4.96
N VAL A 167 8.93 14.67 4.39
CA VAL A 167 7.73 15.40 3.98
C VAL A 167 7.17 14.80 2.68
N ASN A 168 6.03 14.15 2.78
CA ASN A 168 5.34 13.51 1.65
C ASN A 168 4.02 14.22 1.34
N VAL A 169 3.68 14.27 0.05
CA VAL A 169 2.36 14.68 -0.43
C VAL A 169 1.59 13.41 -0.78
N GLU A 170 0.36 13.29 -0.28
CA GLU A 170 -0.52 12.16 -0.60
C GLU A 170 -0.70 12.04 -2.11
N GLN A 171 -0.53 10.83 -2.62
CA GLN A 171 -0.73 10.55 -4.02
C GLN A 171 -2.22 10.45 -4.33
N THR A 172 -2.76 11.42 -5.06
CA THR A 172 -4.18 11.51 -5.43
C THR A 172 -4.45 11.17 -6.90
N SER A 173 -3.41 10.81 -7.67
CA SER A 173 -3.49 10.48 -9.09
C SER A 173 -2.54 9.34 -9.45
N GLY A 174 -2.74 8.76 -10.64
CA GLY A 174 -1.84 7.71 -11.16
C GLY A 174 -2.27 6.29 -10.84
N LEU A 175 -3.41 6.06 -10.16
CA LEU A 175 -4.01 4.74 -10.03
C LEU A 175 -4.79 4.43 -11.31
N PRO A 176 -4.37 3.45 -12.13
CA PRO A 176 -5.15 3.03 -13.28
C PRO A 176 -6.42 2.31 -12.81
N LEU A 177 -7.57 2.78 -13.24
CA LEU A 177 -8.87 2.17 -12.96
C LEU A 177 -9.46 1.64 -14.26
N LEU A 178 -9.91 0.39 -14.26
CA LEU A 178 -10.75 -0.16 -15.30
C LEU A 178 -12.21 -0.01 -14.87
N ASN A 179 -12.94 0.91 -15.53
CA ASN A 179 -14.38 1.08 -15.31
C ASN A 179 -15.15 0.32 -16.39
N VAL A 180 -16.00 -0.62 -15.96
CA VAL A 180 -16.85 -1.40 -16.86
C VAL A 180 -18.29 -0.89 -16.77
N GLU A 181 -18.72 -0.16 -17.80
CA GLU A 181 -20.07 0.38 -17.90
C GLU A 181 -20.95 -0.51 -18.77
N VAL A 182 -22.09 -0.91 -18.22
CA VAL A 182 -23.05 -1.75 -18.95
C VAL A 182 -23.98 -0.89 -19.81
N ASP A 183 -23.96 -1.07 -21.12
CA ASP A 183 -24.97 -0.51 -22.02
C ASP A 183 -26.31 -1.22 -21.80
N LYS A 184 -27.18 -0.58 -21.03
CA LYS A 184 -28.51 -1.13 -20.67
C LYS A 184 -29.40 -1.39 -21.86
N SER A 185 -29.30 -0.58 -22.91
CA SER A 185 -30.12 -0.72 -24.13
C SER A 185 -29.71 -1.95 -24.93
N ARG A 186 -28.41 -2.15 -25.12
CA ARG A 186 -27.89 -3.36 -25.80
C ARG A 186 -28.13 -4.62 -24.98
N ALA A 187 -27.90 -4.56 -23.66
CA ALA A 187 -28.16 -5.69 -22.78
C ALA A 187 -29.63 -6.15 -22.86
N ALA A 188 -30.58 -5.19 -22.87
CA ALA A 188 -31.99 -5.49 -23.02
C ALA A 188 -32.34 -6.16 -24.39
N GLN A 189 -31.69 -5.72 -25.48
CA GLN A 189 -31.87 -6.34 -26.81
C GLN A 189 -31.48 -7.82 -26.86
N TYR A 190 -30.47 -8.19 -26.07
CA TYR A 190 -30.00 -9.57 -25.91
C TYR A 190 -30.69 -10.34 -24.79
N GLY A 191 -31.64 -9.72 -24.10
CA GLY A 191 -32.35 -10.35 -22.97
C GLY A 191 -31.48 -10.54 -21.74
N LEU A 192 -30.37 -9.79 -21.62
CA LEU A 192 -29.43 -9.86 -20.50
C LEU A 192 -29.81 -8.84 -19.44
N SER A 193 -29.77 -9.25 -18.16
CA SER A 193 -29.88 -8.32 -17.07
C SER A 193 -28.54 -7.65 -16.79
N VAL A 194 -28.57 -6.38 -16.37
CA VAL A 194 -27.37 -5.63 -15.94
C VAL A 194 -26.63 -6.40 -14.86
N ARG A 195 -27.37 -7.00 -13.92
CA ARG A 195 -26.80 -7.79 -12.82
C ARG A 195 -26.02 -9.00 -13.32
N ALA A 196 -26.57 -9.75 -14.29
CA ALA A 196 -25.87 -10.93 -14.83
C ALA A 196 -24.52 -10.56 -15.48
N ILE A 197 -24.48 -9.41 -16.18
CA ILE A 197 -23.24 -8.91 -16.78
C ILE A 197 -22.25 -8.47 -15.68
N GLN A 198 -22.73 -7.76 -14.67
CA GLN A 198 -21.89 -7.32 -13.54
C GLN A 198 -21.35 -8.52 -12.74
N ASP A 199 -22.19 -9.52 -12.45
CA ASP A 199 -21.79 -10.74 -11.76
C ASP A 199 -20.74 -11.54 -12.56
N LEU A 200 -20.90 -11.60 -13.90
CA LEU A 200 -19.91 -12.24 -14.78
C LEU A 200 -18.56 -11.51 -14.70
N VAL A 201 -18.57 -10.19 -14.85
CA VAL A 201 -17.33 -9.39 -14.79
C VAL A 201 -16.67 -9.50 -13.41
N ALA A 202 -17.46 -9.37 -12.33
CA ALA A 202 -16.96 -9.49 -10.96
C ALA A 202 -16.33 -10.87 -10.70
N THR A 203 -16.98 -11.95 -11.14
CA THR A 203 -16.48 -13.31 -11.04
C THR A 203 -15.22 -13.52 -11.87
N SER A 204 -15.21 -12.99 -13.09
CA SER A 204 -14.10 -13.16 -14.02
C SER A 204 -12.82 -12.46 -13.55
N VAL A 205 -12.94 -11.25 -13.00
CA VAL A 205 -11.82 -10.42 -12.59
C VAL A 205 -11.46 -10.62 -11.10
N GLY A 206 -12.43 -10.39 -10.23
CA GLY A 206 -12.22 -10.44 -8.77
C GLY A 206 -12.28 -11.86 -8.20
N GLY A 207 -13.02 -12.74 -8.87
CA GLY A 207 -13.29 -14.08 -8.39
C GLY A 207 -14.53 -14.15 -7.50
N GLN A 208 -15.15 -15.32 -7.51
CA GLN A 208 -16.28 -15.65 -6.66
C GLN A 208 -15.87 -16.75 -5.67
N ASN A 209 -16.03 -16.50 -4.38
CA ASN A 209 -15.89 -17.55 -3.39
C ASN A 209 -17.10 -18.49 -3.49
N VAL A 210 -16.84 -19.73 -3.86
CA VAL A 210 -17.87 -20.78 -4.05
C VAL A 210 -17.87 -21.80 -2.91
N GLY A 211 -16.97 -21.67 -1.93
CA GLY A 211 -16.90 -22.54 -0.77
C GLY A 211 -15.63 -22.38 0.02
N THR A 212 -15.49 -23.21 1.06
CA THR A 212 -14.32 -23.24 1.91
C THR A 212 -13.81 -24.66 2.02
N ILE A 213 -12.52 -24.87 1.83
CA ILE A 213 -11.83 -26.13 2.04
C ILE A 213 -11.24 -26.14 3.44
N LEU A 214 -11.56 -27.15 4.23
CA LEU A 214 -11.01 -27.37 5.57
C LEU A 214 -9.87 -28.38 5.50
N GLN A 215 -8.70 -28.00 6.01
CA GLN A 215 -7.55 -28.89 6.13
C GLN A 215 -7.01 -28.83 7.57
N GLY A 216 -7.46 -29.75 8.41
CA GLY A 216 -7.19 -29.69 9.84
C GLY A 216 -7.86 -28.47 10.48
N ASP A 217 -7.07 -27.61 11.10
CA ASP A 217 -7.49 -26.34 11.72
C ASP A 217 -7.47 -25.14 10.75
N LYS A 218 -7.00 -25.34 9.52
CA LYS A 218 -6.88 -24.29 8.50
C LYS A 218 -8.11 -24.26 7.60
N ARG A 219 -8.49 -23.03 7.22
CA ARG A 219 -9.59 -22.75 6.28
C ARG A 219 -9.01 -22.05 5.05
N PHE A 220 -9.34 -22.57 3.87
CA PHE A 220 -8.96 -22.00 2.58
C PHE A 220 -10.21 -21.68 1.78
N ASP A 221 -10.32 -20.46 1.29
CA ASP A 221 -11.40 -20.09 0.40
C ASP A 221 -11.23 -20.77 -0.96
N PHE A 222 -12.33 -21.32 -1.47
CA PHE A 222 -12.38 -21.88 -2.82
C PHE A 222 -12.95 -20.84 -3.77
N VAL A 223 -12.06 -20.19 -4.53
CA VAL A 223 -12.41 -19.09 -5.41
C VAL A 223 -12.33 -19.52 -6.87
N ILE A 224 -13.37 -19.18 -7.66
CA ILE A 224 -13.39 -19.35 -9.11
C ILE A 224 -13.19 -17.99 -9.76
N ARG A 225 -12.23 -17.89 -10.69
CA ARG A 225 -11.96 -16.71 -11.52
C ARG A 225 -11.25 -17.09 -12.79
N LEU A 226 -11.13 -16.14 -13.72
CA LEU A 226 -10.28 -16.32 -14.91
C LEU A 226 -8.79 -16.39 -14.54
N ASP A 227 -8.03 -17.09 -15.37
CA ASP A 227 -6.57 -17.05 -15.30
C ASP A 227 -6.03 -15.63 -15.44
N GLU A 228 -4.88 -15.34 -14.85
CA GLU A 228 -4.27 -14.00 -14.85
C GLU A 228 -4.06 -13.46 -16.27
N SER A 229 -3.65 -14.30 -17.19
CA SER A 229 -3.46 -13.96 -18.61
C SER A 229 -4.75 -13.54 -19.31
N GLN A 230 -5.90 -13.94 -18.80
CA GLN A 230 -7.24 -13.65 -19.37
C GLN A 230 -7.93 -12.45 -18.72
N ARG A 231 -7.30 -11.80 -17.73
CA ARG A 231 -7.88 -10.67 -16.99
C ARG A 231 -7.39 -9.30 -17.46
N SER A 232 -6.65 -9.24 -18.57
CA SER A 232 -6.27 -7.96 -19.17
C SER A 232 -7.48 -7.23 -19.75
N PRO A 233 -7.47 -5.88 -19.85
CA PRO A 233 -8.55 -5.11 -20.45
C PRO A 233 -8.93 -5.59 -21.85
N GLU A 234 -7.94 -6.01 -22.66
CA GLU A 234 -8.13 -6.52 -24.02
C GLU A 234 -8.85 -7.85 -24.02
N GLN A 235 -8.53 -8.75 -23.08
CA GLN A 235 -9.20 -10.05 -22.96
C GLN A 235 -10.61 -9.91 -22.38
N LEU A 236 -10.82 -8.98 -21.47
CA LEU A 236 -12.15 -8.68 -20.94
C LEU A 236 -13.08 -8.08 -21.98
N ALA A 237 -12.54 -7.30 -22.92
CA ALA A 237 -13.34 -6.73 -24.03
C ALA A 237 -13.92 -7.79 -24.98
N VAL A 238 -13.33 -8.99 -25.02
CA VAL A 238 -13.79 -10.11 -25.85
C VAL A 238 -14.38 -11.26 -25.04
N LEU A 239 -14.68 -11.02 -23.76
CA LEU A 239 -15.24 -12.04 -22.89
C LEU A 239 -16.62 -12.50 -23.39
N PRO A 240 -16.82 -13.79 -23.68
CA PRO A 240 -18.11 -14.28 -24.20
C PRO A 240 -19.16 -14.29 -23.08
N ILE A 241 -20.33 -13.73 -23.39
CA ILE A 241 -21.49 -13.71 -22.50
C ILE A 241 -22.53 -14.68 -23.06
N GLN A 242 -22.97 -15.63 -22.23
CA GLN A 242 -24.00 -16.57 -22.60
C GLN A 242 -25.37 -15.90 -22.59
N LEU A 243 -26.09 -16.03 -23.69
CA LEU A 243 -27.45 -15.52 -23.84
C LEU A 243 -28.46 -16.50 -23.22
N PRO A 244 -29.65 -16.02 -22.80
CA PRO A 244 -30.72 -16.88 -22.29
C PRO A 244 -31.18 -17.97 -23.25
N ASN A 245 -31.04 -17.74 -24.56
CA ASN A 245 -31.38 -18.68 -25.65
C ASN A 245 -30.27 -19.69 -25.99
N GLY A 246 -29.16 -19.69 -25.26
CA GLY A 246 -28.02 -20.58 -25.45
C GLY A 246 -26.96 -20.07 -26.43
N GLY A 247 -27.15 -18.92 -27.06
CA GLY A 247 -26.15 -18.26 -27.88
C GLY A 247 -25.05 -17.60 -27.05
N LEU A 248 -23.97 -17.13 -27.72
CA LEU A 248 -22.90 -16.34 -27.13
C LEU A 248 -22.81 -14.97 -27.81
N VAL A 249 -22.54 -13.92 -27.07
CA VAL A 249 -22.22 -12.57 -27.55
C VAL A 249 -20.95 -12.06 -26.89
N GLN A 250 -20.21 -11.21 -27.57
CA GLN A 250 -19.03 -10.50 -27.06
C GLN A 250 -19.32 -9.01 -26.88
#